data_9d870047ea5582995098879588317316
#
_entry.id   9d870047ea5582995098879588317316
#
_cell.length_a   1.000
_cell.length_b   1.000
_cell.length_c   1.000
_cell.angle_alpha   90.00
_cell.angle_beta   90.00
_cell.angle_gamma   90.00
#
_symmetry.space_group_name_H-M   'P 1'
#
loop_
_entity.id
_entity.type
_entity.pdbx_description
1 polymer ?
#
loop_
_entity_poly.entity_id
_entity_poly.type
_entity_poly.pdbx_seq_one_letter_code
_entity_poly.pdbx_strand_id
1 'polypeptide(L)'
;HNDAELSRLVSRGLVTIDKDDLEEMIDAEGEVLLIRAHGEPPRTYDKAHTLGFEIIDCTCPVVLKLQESIRKAYEKHEEKGQGQIIIFGKIGHAEVLGLIGQTDGAAIVVENTLMLDEFIADGTIDLGVHTEVFSQTTKSPAEYAILCAGLEERMEGPLNIHDTICSQVATRHDRLSKFALEHDIIIFVAGKASSNGKVLCDLCKSLNIRTYHIDSTSEVKREWFR
;
A
#
# COMPACT_ATOMS: atom_id res chain seq x y z
N HIS A 1 0.95 -11.78 -2.66
CA HIS A 1 1.35 -12.44 -3.90
C HIS A 1 0.44 -13.65 -4.15
N ASN A 2 0.18 -13.94 -5.42
CA ASN A 2 -0.46 -15.18 -5.84
C ASN A 2 0.62 -16.01 -6.56
N ASP A 3 1.21 -16.96 -5.86
CA ASP A 3 2.37 -17.74 -6.34
C ASP A 3 2.01 -18.60 -7.56
N ALA A 4 0.78 -19.09 -7.63
CA ALA A 4 0.30 -19.87 -8.78
C ALA A 4 0.24 -19.00 -10.05
N GLU A 5 -0.26 -17.77 -9.95
CA GLU A 5 -0.32 -16.84 -11.07
C GLU A 5 1.08 -16.34 -11.48
N LEU A 6 1.94 -16.07 -10.51
CA LEU A 6 3.33 -15.71 -10.80
C LEU A 6 4.04 -16.84 -11.55
N SER A 7 3.91 -18.10 -11.09
CA SER A 7 4.49 -19.27 -11.76
C SER A 7 3.95 -19.42 -13.19
N ARG A 8 2.65 -19.17 -13.39
CA ARG A 8 2.02 -19.19 -14.73
C ARG A 8 2.61 -18.12 -15.64
N LEU A 9 2.84 -16.91 -15.13
CA LEU A 9 3.44 -15.81 -15.91
C LEU A 9 4.92 -16.09 -16.22
N VAL A 10 5.68 -16.58 -15.24
CA VAL A 10 7.09 -17.00 -15.43
C VAL A 10 7.20 -18.08 -16.51
N SER A 11 6.29 -19.06 -16.53
CA SER A 11 6.25 -20.08 -17.60
C SER A 11 5.95 -19.51 -19.00
N ARG A 12 5.49 -18.26 -19.09
CA ARG A 12 5.24 -17.53 -20.32
C ARG A 12 6.31 -16.48 -20.65
N GLY A 13 7.41 -16.48 -19.91
CA GLY A 13 8.56 -15.59 -20.15
C GLY A 13 8.64 -14.34 -19.26
N LEU A 14 7.73 -14.18 -18.27
CA LEU A 14 7.90 -13.09 -17.31
C LEU A 14 9.18 -13.34 -16.49
N VAL A 15 10.04 -12.34 -16.43
CA VAL A 15 11.19 -12.28 -15.52
C VAL A 15 10.85 -11.29 -14.40
N THR A 16 11.02 -11.69 -13.15
CA THR A 16 10.90 -10.77 -12.01
C THR A 16 12.28 -10.21 -11.74
N ILE A 17 12.40 -8.91 -11.78
CA ILE A 17 13.61 -8.16 -11.42
C ILE A 17 13.32 -7.37 -10.13
N ASP A 18 14.31 -7.22 -9.30
CA ASP A 18 14.24 -6.33 -8.15
C ASP A 18 14.94 -4.99 -8.46
N LYS A 19 15.04 -4.15 -7.44
CA LYS A 19 15.66 -2.83 -7.61
C LYS A 19 17.15 -2.92 -7.90
N ASP A 20 17.84 -3.85 -7.26
CA ASP A 20 19.29 -4.00 -7.43
C ASP A 20 19.60 -4.56 -8.82
N ASP A 21 18.79 -5.52 -9.30
CA ASP A 21 18.84 -6.02 -10.68
C ASP A 21 18.71 -4.87 -11.69
N LEU A 22 17.72 -3.96 -11.48
CA LEU A 22 17.48 -2.82 -12.36
C LEU A 22 18.66 -1.82 -12.36
N GLU A 23 19.27 -1.59 -11.18
CA GLU A 23 20.42 -0.68 -11.06
C GLU A 23 21.68 -1.23 -11.75
N GLU A 24 21.86 -2.55 -11.75
CA GLU A 24 23.00 -3.23 -12.38
C GLU A 24 22.86 -3.35 -13.91
N MET A 25 21.65 -3.17 -14.46
CA MET A 25 21.43 -3.23 -15.90
C MET A 25 22.12 -2.08 -16.64
N ILE A 26 22.71 -2.42 -17.79
CA ILE A 26 23.43 -1.47 -18.65
C ILE A 26 22.58 -1.04 -19.85
N ASP A 27 21.77 -1.94 -20.38
CA ASP A 27 20.92 -1.74 -21.56
C ASP A 27 19.71 -2.66 -21.51
N ALA A 28 18.58 -2.18 -21.99
CA ALA A 28 17.32 -2.91 -22.09
C ALA A 28 16.49 -2.48 -23.32
N GLU A 29 17.16 -2.02 -24.39
CA GLU A 29 16.48 -1.57 -25.60
C GLU A 29 15.62 -2.70 -26.21
N GLY A 30 14.32 -2.41 -26.37
CA GLY A 30 13.34 -3.37 -26.89
C GLY A 30 12.74 -4.32 -25.85
N GLU A 31 13.16 -4.24 -24.60
CA GLU A 31 12.56 -4.99 -23.49
C GLU A 31 11.38 -4.21 -22.91
N VAL A 32 10.41 -4.96 -22.35
CA VAL A 32 9.20 -4.38 -21.74
C VAL A 32 9.27 -4.50 -20.23
N LEU A 33 9.18 -3.37 -19.53
CA LEU A 33 9.07 -3.32 -18.08
C LEU A 33 7.62 -3.11 -17.64
N LEU A 34 7.07 -4.05 -16.86
CA LEU A 34 5.75 -3.93 -16.28
C LEU A 34 5.86 -3.42 -14.84
N ILE A 35 5.30 -2.23 -14.59
CA ILE A 35 5.14 -1.67 -13.25
C ILE A 35 3.86 -2.20 -12.63
N ARG A 36 3.95 -2.78 -11.44
CA ARG A 36 2.82 -3.39 -10.72
C ARG A 36 1.92 -2.33 -10.05
N ALA A 37 0.75 -2.76 -9.60
CA ALA A 37 -0.31 -1.89 -9.07
C ALA A 37 0.08 -1.02 -7.85
N HIS A 38 1.19 -1.33 -7.17
CA HIS A 38 1.69 -0.56 -6.03
C HIS A 38 2.41 0.73 -6.44
N GLY A 39 2.77 0.87 -7.74
CA GLY A 39 3.62 1.95 -8.22
C GLY A 39 5.06 1.80 -7.78
N GLU A 40 5.91 2.65 -8.33
CA GLU A 40 7.34 2.70 -8.03
C GLU A 40 7.77 4.16 -7.76
N PRO A 41 8.94 4.39 -7.15
CA PRO A 41 9.52 5.73 -7.04
C PRO A 41 9.82 6.35 -8.41
N PRO A 42 9.81 7.69 -8.57
CA PRO A 42 10.13 8.36 -9.84
C PRO A 42 11.44 7.90 -10.45
N ARG A 43 12.48 7.73 -9.63
CA ARG A 43 13.81 7.27 -10.10
C ARG A 43 13.78 5.91 -10.80
N THR A 44 12.81 5.01 -10.46
CA THR A 44 12.65 3.73 -11.16
C THR A 44 12.23 3.94 -12.60
N TYR A 45 11.31 4.89 -12.84
CA TYR A 45 10.88 5.28 -14.19
C TYR A 45 12.04 5.95 -14.97
N ASP A 46 12.77 6.86 -14.35
CA ASP A 46 13.91 7.55 -14.96
C ASP A 46 15.00 6.56 -15.37
N LYS A 47 15.33 5.60 -14.49
CA LYS A 47 16.30 4.55 -14.80
C LYS A 47 15.81 3.65 -15.93
N ALA A 48 14.53 3.22 -15.89
CA ALA A 48 13.95 2.39 -16.94
C ALA A 48 13.95 3.10 -18.31
N HIS A 49 13.60 4.37 -18.35
CA HIS A 49 13.70 5.18 -19.58
C HIS A 49 15.13 5.31 -20.08
N THR A 50 16.09 5.53 -19.17
CA THR A 50 17.51 5.63 -19.52
C THR A 50 18.04 4.33 -20.11
N LEU A 51 17.56 3.17 -19.64
CA LEU A 51 17.92 1.85 -20.16
C LEU A 51 17.21 1.48 -21.47
N GLY A 52 16.21 2.24 -21.91
CA GLY A 52 15.48 2.00 -23.16
C GLY A 52 14.28 1.05 -23.01
N PHE A 53 13.80 0.76 -21.80
CA PHE A 53 12.59 -0.04 -21.62
C PHE A 53 11.34 0.62 -22.22
N GLU A 54 10.49 -0.19 -22.83
CA GLU A 54 9.08 0.14 -23.02
C GLU A 54 8.33 -0.10 -21.70
N ILE A 55 7.78 0.97 -21.09
CA ILE A 55 7.12 0.85 -19.79
C ILE A 55 5.61 0.61 -19.95
N ILE A 56 5.12 -0.50 -19.38
CA ILE A 56 3.70 -0.74 -19.15
C ILE A 56 3.39 -0.45 -17.68
N ASP A 57 2.85 0.73 -17.42
CA ASP A 57 2.50 1.13 -16.05
C ASP A 57 1.10 0.61 -15.67
N CYS A 58 1.07 -0.38 -14.77
CA CYS A 58 -0.14 -0.95 -14.21
C CYS A 58 -0.44 -0.41 -12.79
N THR A 59 0.15 0.71 -12.40
CA THR A 59 -0.10 1.34 -11.10
C THR A 59 -1.59 1.65 -10.93
N CYS A 60 -2.15 1.28 -9.78
CA CYS A 60 -3.54 1.56 -9.46
C CYS A 60 -3.80 3.08 -9.54
N PRO A 61 -4.87 3.54 -10.22
CA PRO A 61 -5.19 4.98 -10.31
C PRO A 61 -5.33 5.68 -8.95
N VAL A 62 -5.76 4.95 -7.90
CA VAL A 62 -5.84 5.49 -6.54
C VAL A 62 -4.44 5.75 -5.98
N VAL A 63 -3.49 4.85 -6.24
CA VAL A 63 -2.09 5.01 -5.83
C VAL A 63 -1.42 6.14 -6.60
N LEU A 64 -1.63 6.24 -7.92
CA LEU A 64 -1.11 7.35 -8.74
C LEU A 64 -1.59 8.72 -8.21
N LYS A 65 -2.89 8.82 -7.89
CA LYS A 65 -3.44 10.05 -7.32
C LYS A 65 -2.82 10.39 -5.96
N LEU A 66 -2.57 9.39 -5.13
CA LEU A 66 -1.90 9.55 -3.83
C LEU A 66 -0.45 10.02 -4.02
N GLN A 67 0.30 9.38 -4.89
CA GLN A 67 1.67 9.78 -5.24
C GLN A 67 1.72 11.24 -5.72
N GLU A 68 0.84 11.64 -6.63
CA GLU A 68 0.74 13.02 -7.11
C GLU A 68 0.41 14.01 -5.99
N SER A 69 -0.48 13.64 -5.06
CA SER A 69 -0.86 14.50 -3.94
C SER A 69 0.31 14.72 -2.97
N ILE A 70 1.06 13.65 -2.66
CA ILE A 70 2.27 13.71 -1.83
C ILE A 70 3.34 14.58 -2.49
N ARG A 71 3.62 14.36 -3.78
CA ARG A 71 4.60 15.14 -4.53
C ARG A 71 4.27 16.63 -4.51
N LYS A 72 3.01 17.01 -4.79
CA LYS A 72 2.57 18.41 -4.74
C LYS A 72 2.68 19.03 -3.36
N ALA A 73 2.43 18.26 -2.30
CA ALA A 73 2.61 18.72 -0.92
C ALA A 73 4.10 18.96 -0.62
N TYR A 74 4.95 18.04 -1.04
CA TYR A 74 6.39 18.15 -0.87
C TYR A 74 6.98 19.35 -1.62
N GLU A 75 6.63 19.54 -2.89
CA GLU A 75 7.06 20.69 -3.71
C GLU A 75 6.69 22.05 -3.02
N LYS A 76 5.48 22.14 -2.42
CA LYS A 76 5.07 23.33 -1.68
C LYS A 76 5.88 23.58 -0.39
N HIS A 77 6.31 22.49 0.29
CA HIS A 77 7.16 22.60 1.46
C HIS A 77 8.56 23.06 1.08
N GLU A 78 9.13 22.50 0.01
CA GLU A 78 10.43 22.92 -0.55
C GLU A 78 10.43 24.42 -0.94
N GLU A 79 9.38 24.88 -1.65
CA GLU A 79 9.22 26.30 -2.02
C GLU A 79 9.19 27.23 -0.80
N LYS A 80 8.63 26.79 0.33
CA LYS A 80 8.50 27.56 1.56
C LYS A 80 9.72 27.40 2.50
N GLY A 81 10.59 26.44 2.20
CA GLY A 81 11.75 26.08 3.01
C GLY A 81 11.41 25.47 4.37
N GLN A 82 10.18 25.02 4.57
CA GLN A 82 9.75 24.38 5.82
C GLN A 82 8.48 23.53 5.62
N GLY A 83 8.36 22.46 6.38
CA GLY A 83 7.25 21.54 6.41
C GLY A 83 7.69 20.09 6.48
N GLN A 84 6.77 19.20 6.78
CA GLN A 84 7.04 17.76 6.82
C GLN A 84 5.87 16.97 6.29
N ILE A 85 6.15 15.77 5.79
CA ILE A 85 5.15 14.83 5.28
C ILE A 85 5.21 13.56 6.14
N ILE A 86 4.07 13.18 6.70
CA ILE A 86 3.89 11.94 7.45
C ILE A 86 3.07 10.97 6.60
N ILE A 87 3.55 9.74 6.46
CA ILE A 87 2.87 8.66 5.76
C ILE A 87 2.53 7.55 6.77
N PHE A 88 1.25 7.37 7.07
CA PHE A 88 0.77 6.22 7.83
C PHE A 88 0.80 4.98 6.94
N GLY A 89 1.76 4.10 7.15
CA GLY A 89 1.98 2.97 6.26
C GLY A 89 2.92 1.92 6.84
N LYS A 90 3.01 0.77 6.19
CA LYS A 90 3.92 -0.30 6.59
C LYS A 90 5.31 -0.06 5.99
N ILE A 91 6.33 0.05 6.84
CA ILE A 91 7.74 0.20 6.41
C ILE A 91 8.13 -0.98 5.52
N GLY A 92 8.79 -0.68 4.41
CA GLY A 92 9.21 -1.68 3.43
C GLY A 92 8.10 -2.23 2.52
N HIS A 93 6.85 -1.80 2.68
CA HIS A 93 5.79 -2.15 1.73
C HIS A 93 6.01 -1.43 0.39
N ALA A 94 5.81 -2.14 -0.72
CA ALA A 94 6.08 -1.62 -2.07
C ALA A 94 5.37 -0.28 -2.36
N GLU A 95 4.09 -0.15 -1.99
CA GLU A 95 3.35 1.10 -2.14
C GLU A 95 4.02 2.24 -1.35
N VAL A 96 4.40 1.98 -0.08
CA VAL A 96 5.03 2.99 0.79
C VAL A 96 6.40 3.42 0.26
N LEU A 97 7.18 2.50 -0.30
CA LEU A 97 8.44 2.84 -0.98
C LEU A 97 8.21 3.79 -2.17
N GLY A 98 7.16 3.54 -2.97
CA GLY A 98 6.74 4.42 -4.05
C GLY A 98 6.29 5.81 -3.56
N LEU A 99 5.63 5.88 -2.40
CA LEU A 99 5.19 7.14 -1.77
C LEU A 99 6.39 7.95 -1.23
N ILE A 100 7.32 7.30 -0.51
CA ILE A 100 8.54 7.93 0.00
C ILE A 100 9.36 8.53 -1.15
N GLY A 101 9.42 7.82 -2.28
CA GLY A 101 10.10 8.30 -3.47
C GLY A 101 9.55 9.59 -4.06
N GLN A 102 8.29 9.96 -3.77
CA GLN A 102 7.71 11.23 -4.21
C GLN A 102 8.24 12.46 -3.44
N THR A 103 9.03 12.22 -2.39
CA THR A 103 9.60 13.24 -1.51
C THR A 103 11.12 13.12 -1.40
N ASP A 104 11.77 12.49 -2.37
CA ASP A 104 13.21 12.22 -2.36
C ASP A 104 13.70 11.54 -1.06
N GLY A 105 12.81 10.80 -0.40
CA GLY A 105 13.11 10.11 0.86
C GLY A 105 12.84 10.92 2.14
N ALA A 106 12.35 12.16 2.02
CA ALA A 106 12.14 13.04 3.17
C ALA A 106 10.86 12.72 4.00
N ALA A 107 9.92 11.93 3.46
CA ALA A 107 8.70 11.60 4.18
C ALA A 107 8.97 10.70 5.39
N ILE A 108 8.32 11.00 6.51
CA ILE A 108 8.36 10.23 7.75
C ILE A 108 7.28 9.15 7.70
N VAL A 109 7.68 7.89 7.78
CA VAL A 109 6.73 6.75 7.79
C VAL A 109 6.43 6.34 9.22
N VAL A 110 5.13 6.28 9.55
CA VAL A 110 4.65 5.86 10.87
C VAL A 110 3.74 4.64 10.68
N GLU A 111 4.04 3.53 11.36
CA GLU A 111 3.26 2.30 11.25
C GLU A 111 2.08 2.22 12.22
N ASN A 112 2.22 2.85 13.39
CA ASN A 112 1.26 2.78 14.49
C ASN A 112 1.46 3.95 15.47
N THR A 113 0.58 4.08 16.46
CA THR A 113 0.60 5.16 17.45
C THR A 113 1.80 5.12 18.39
N LEU A 114 2.36 3.94 18.70
CA LEU A 114 3.56 3.84 19.52
C LEU A 114 4.77 4.47 18.81
N MET A 115 4.94 4.18 17.52
CA MET A 115 5.97 4.81 16.70
C MET A 115 5.73 6.31 16.54
N LEU A 116 4.49 6.77 16.46
CA LEU A 116 4.15 8.19 16.47
C LEU A 116 4.66 8.86 17.76
N ASP A 117 4.39 8.24 18.92
CA ASP A 117 4.80 8.75 20.22
C ASP A 117 6.34 8.81 20.34
N GLU A 118 7.03 7.79 19.86
CA GLU A 118 8.50 7.73 19.82
C GLU A 118 9.08 8.86 18.95
N PHE A 119 8.55 9.06 17.75
CA PHE A 119 9.02 10.08 16.80
C PHE A 119 8.72 11.51 17.23
N ILE A 120 7.67 11.72 18.01
CA ILE A 120 7.41 13.01 18.66
C ILE A 120 8.40 13.22 19.80
N ALA A 121 8.65 12.20 20.62
CA ALA A 121 9.52 12.30 21.79
C ALA A 121 11.00 12.52 21.44
N ASP A 122 11.47 11.94 20.32
CA ASP A 122 12.86 12.09 19.86
C ASP A 122 13.08 13.27 18.90
N GLY A 123 11.98 13.99 18.53
CA GLY A 123 12.04 15.16 17.65
C GLY A 123 12.12 14.84 16.16
N THR A 124 11.94 13.57 15.76
CA THR A 124 11.82 13.18 14.32
C THR A 124 10.60 13.86 13.69
N ILE A 125 9.49 13.98 14.43
CA ILE A 125 8.33 14.77 14.06
C ILE A 125 8.40 16.11 14.79
N ASP A 126 8.50 17.20 14.04
CA ASP A 126 8.46 18.56 14.58
C ASP A 126 7.02 19.04 14.69
N LEU A 127 6.56 19.29 15.91
CA LEU A 127 5.18 19.72 16.18
C LEU A 127 4.90 21.17 15.76
N GLY A 128 5.94 21.98 15.54
CA GLY A 128 5.82 23.42 15.21
C GLY A 128 5.71 23.71 13.72
N VAL A 129 6.02 22.75 12.84
CA VAL A 129 6.04 22.98 11.39
C VAL A 129 4.75 22.52 10.70
N HIS A 130 4.51 23.06 9.49
CA HIS A 130 3.37 22.65 8.68
C HIS A 130 3.51 21.17 8.29
N THR A 131 2.50 20.38 8.63
CA THR A 131 2.49 18.93 8.46
C THR A 131 1.36 18.49 7.55
N GLU A 132 1.70 17.69 6.53
CA GLU A 132 0.74 17.00 5.65
C GLU A 132 0.75 15.51 5.99
N VAL A 133 -0.42 14.93 6.28
CA VAL A 133 -0.56 13.53 6.70
C VAL A 133 -1.33 12.74 5.65
N PHE A 134 -0.73 11.66 5.19
CA PHE A 134 -1.30 10.74 4.22
C PHE A 134 -1.33 9.32 4.77
N SER A 135 -2.21 8.48 4.24
CA SER A 135 -2.25 7.05 4.57
C SER A 135 -1.95 6.20 3.33
N GLN A 136 -1.21 5.10 3.53
CA GLN A 136 -1.19 4.00 2.58
C GLN A 136 -2.62 3.55 2.27
N THR A 137 -2.94 3.30 1.00
CA THR A 137 -4.32 3.07 0.52
C THR A 137 -5.02 1.87 1.17
N THR A 138 -4.26 0.93 1.74
CA THR A 138 -4.75 -0.34 2.29
C THR A 138 -4.72 -0.44 3.81
N LYS A 139 -4.40 0.66 4.51
CA LYS A 139 -4.43 0.73 5.99
C LYS A 139 -5.87 0.75 6.53
N SER A 140 -6.00 0.49 7.82
CA SER A 140 -7.29 0.55 8.55
C SER A 140 -7.75 2.00 8.72
N PRO A 141 -8.99 2.36 8.33
CA PRO A 141 -9.53 3.69 8.59
C PRO A 141 -9.58 4.04 10.07
N ALA A 142 -9.90 3.07 10.94
CA ALA A 142 -9.98 3.27 12.37
C ALA A 142 -8.60 3.59 12.98
N GLU A 143 -7.55 2.85 12.60
CA GLU A 143 -6.19 3.12 13.05
C GLU A 143 -5.67 4.46 12.55
N TYR A 144 -5.99 4.82 11.31
CA TYR A 144 -5.64 6.12 10.75
C TYR A 144 -6.32 7.27 11.50
N ALA A 145 -7.60 7.14 11.82
CA ALA A 145 -8.34 8.14 12.61
C ALA A 145 -7.73 8.34 14.01
N ILE A 146 -7.31 7.25 14.68
CA ILE A 146 -6.64 7.32 15.99
C ILE A 146 -5.30 8.05 15.87
N LEU A 147 -4.50 7.75 14.85
CA LEU A 147 -3.22 8.41 14.60
C LEU A 147 -3.42 9.91 14.33
N CYS A 148 -4.39 10.26 13.48
CA CYS A 148 -4.71 11.66 13.17
C CYS A 148 -5.16 12.43 14.41
N ALA A 149 -6.04 11.87 15.23
CA ALA A 149 -6.47 12.48 16.49
C ALA A 149 -5.27 12.72 17.44
N GLY A 150 -4.33 11.79 17.51
CA GLY A 150 -3.10 11.96 18.29
C GLY A 150 -2.18 13.08 17.79
N LEU A 151 -2.17 13.34 16.47
CA LEU A 151 -1.49 14.50 15.88
C LEU A 151 -2.25 15.80 16.15
N GLU A 152 -3.58 15.81 15.93
CA GLU A 152 -4.43 17.00 16.17
C GLU A 152 -4.31 17.53 17.60
N GLU A 153 -4.18 16.64 18.60
CA GLU A 153 -4.01 17.02 20.00
C GLU A 153 -2.66 17.65 20.33
N ARG A 154 -1.61 17.38 19.54
CA ARG A 154 -0.23 17.70 19.86
C ARG A 154 0.41 18.72 18.94
N MET A 155 -0.05 18.84 17.69
CA MET A 155 0.51 19.76 16.72
C MET A 155 0.25 21.21 17.11
N GLU A 156 1.30 22.02 17.08
CA GLU A 156 1.27 23.46 17.28
C GLU A 156 1.23 24.20 15.93
N GLY A 157 1.86 23.61 14.91
CA GLY A 157 1.87 24.10 13.53
C GLY A 157 0.63 23.68 12.74
N PRO A 158 0.47 24.22 11.52
CA PRO A 158 -0.64 23.83 10.63
C PRO A 158 -0.61 22.35 10.30
N LEU A 159 -1.76 21.68 10.40
CA LEU A 159 -1.94 20.25 10.11
C LEU A 159 -3.00 20.05 9.03
N ASN A 160 -2.64 19.36 7.97
CA ASN A 160 -3.54 18.92 6.91
C ASN A 160 -3.60 17.40 6.86
N ILE A 161 -4.77 16.83 7.11
CA ILE A 161 -5.02 15.39 7.05
C ILE A 161 -5.74 15.06 5.74
N HIS A 162 -5.19 14.11 4.98
CA HIS A 162 -5.73 13.66 3.71
C HIS A 162 -6.39 12.28 3.85
N ASP A 163 -7.67 12.18 3.44
CA ASP A 163 -8.35 10.89 3.34
C ASP A 163 -7.91 10.17 2.07
N THR A 164 -6.88 9.33 2.22
CA THR A 164 -6.23 8.62 1.11
C THR A 164 -6.42 7.11 1.16
N ILE A 165 -7.16 6.60 2.15
CA ILE A 165 -7.52 5.19 2.20
C ILE A 165 -8.48 4.88 1.05
N CYS A 166 -8.20 3.80 0.31
CA CYS A 166 -9.03 3.40 -0.81
C CYS A 166 -10.46 3.08 -0.35
N SER A 167 -11.46 3.73 -0.94
CA SER A 167 -12.88 3.50 -0.60
C SER A 167 -13.29 2.03 -0.77
N GLN A 168 -12.68 1.30 -1.72
CA GLN A 168 -12.89 -0.13 -1.89
C GLN A 168 -12.34 -0.94 -0.70
N VAL A 169 -11.30 -0.46 -0.03
CA VAL A 169 -10.78 -1.07 1.20
C VAL A 169 -11.66 -0.68 2.38
N ALA A 170 -11.98 0.60 2.53
CA ALA A 170 -12.80 1.11 3.63
C ALA A 170 -14.20 0.44 3.70
N THR A 171 -14.86 0.25 2.54
CA THR A 171 -16.19 -0.36 2.47
C THR A 171 -16.17 -1.89 2.40
N ARG A 172 -15.01 -2.50 2.21
CA ARG A 172 -14.88 -3.96 2.02
C ARG A 172 -15.29 -4.74 3.25
N HIS A 173 -14.90 -4.28 4.43
CA HIS A 173 -15.24 -4.93 5.69
C HIS A 173 -16.76 -5.03 5.89
N ASP A 174 -17.49 -3.93 5.69
CA ASP A 174 -18.94 -3.87 5.84
C ASP A 174 -19.64 -4.77 4.80
N ARG A 175 -19.23 -4.67 3.54
CA ARG A 175 -19.79 -5.50 2.47
C ARG A 175 -19.52 -6.99 2.70
N LEU A 176 -18.30 -7.33 3.12
CA LEU A 176 -17.92 -8.70 3.39
C LEU A 176 -18.63 -9.26 4.61
N SER A 177 -18.80 -8.45 5.66
CA SER A 177 -19.56 -8.83 6.84
C SER A 177 -21.02 -9.14 6.50
N LYS A 178 -21.66 -8.25 5.73
CA LYS A 178 -23.02 -8.47 5.25
C LYS A 178 -23.11 -9.76 4.42
N PHE A 179 -22.21 -9.93 3.47
CA PHE A 179 -22.12 -11.13 2.63
C PHE A 179 -21.97 -12.41 3.48
N ALA A 180 -21.07 -12.39 4.49
CA ALA A 180 -20.84 -13.55 5.35
C ALA A 180 -22.06 -13.96 6.18
N LEU A 181 -22.89 -12.99 6.58
CA LEU A 181 -24.12 -13.24 7.34
C LEU A 181 -25.29 -13.70 6.45
N GLU A 182 -25.29 -13.37 5.17
CA GLU A 182 -26.37 -13.69 4.22
C GLU A 182 -26.22 -15.06 3.56
N HIS A 183 -25.07 -15.75 3.72
CA HIS A 183 -24.77 -17.00 3.01
C HIS A 183 -24.45 -18.15 3.96
N ASP A 184 -24.89 -19.35 3.61
CA ASP A 184 -24.67 -20.56 4.43
C ASP A 184 -23.20 -21.01 4.45
N ILE A 185 -22.47 -20.79 3.35
CA ILE A 185 -21.10 -21.24 3.16
C ILE A 185 -20.32 -20.13 2.46
N ILE A 186 -19.12 -19.85 2.94
CA ILE A 186 -18.20 -18.91 2.32
C ILE A 186 -16.96 -19.65 1.81
N ILE A 187 -16.72 -19.59 0.52
CA ILE A 187 -15.44 -19.99 -0.08
C ILE A 187 -14.61 -18.73 -0.29
N PHE A 188 -13.64 -18.54 0.58
CA PHE A 188 -12.75 -17.37 0.54
C PHE A 188 -11.50 -17.70 -0.26
N VAL A 189 -11.34 -17.05 -1.42
CA VAL A 189 -10.22 -17.32 -2.34
C VAL A 189 -9.16 -16.22 -2.16
N ALA A 190 -8.00 -16.62 -1.67
CA ALA A 190 -6.84 -15.73 -1.54
C ALA A 190 -5.55 -16.53 -1.40
N GLY A 191 -4.42 -16.00 -1.86
CA GLY A 191 -3.12 -16.61 -1.62
C GLY A 191 -2.85 -16.76 -0.13
N LYS A 192 -2.32 -17.91 0.30
CA LYS A 192 -2.05 -18.22 1.73
C LYS A 192 -1.07 -17.24 2.39
N ALA A 193 -0.18 -16.64 1.60
CA ALA A 193 0.78 -15.64 2.07
C ALA A 193 0.20 -14.21 2.14
N SER A 194 -1.01 -13.97 1.62
CA SER A 194 -1.63 -12.65 1.58
C SER A 194 -2.05 -12.19 2.97
N SER A 195 -1.41 -11.17 3.52
CA SER A 195 -1.76 -10.58 4.82
C SER A 195 -3.19 -10.02 4.82
N ASN A 196 -3.58 -9.29 3.77
CA ASN A 196 -4.94 -8.78 3.61
C ASN A 196 -5.96 -9.92 3.44
N GLY A 197 -5.60 -10.97 2.69
CA GLY A 197 -6.43 -12.16 2.55
C GLY A 197 -6.71 -12.84 3.88
N LYS A 198 -5.71 -12.96 4.75
CA LYS A 198 -5.88 -13.53 6.11
C LYS A 198 -6.85 -12.70 6.95
N VAL A 199 -6.64 -11.39 7.05
CA VAL A 199 -7.50 -10.49 7.84
C VAL A 199 -8.97 -10.57 7.40
N LEU A 200 -9.22 -10.53 6.08
CA LEU A 200 -10.58 -10.60 5.54
C LEU A 200 -11.20 -11.99 5.71
N CYS A 201 -10.41 -13.06 5.58
CA CYS A 201 -10.88 -14.42 5.84
C CYS A 201 -11.26 -14.62 7.31
N ASP A 202 -10.47 -14.09 8.23
CA ASP A 202 -10.73 -14.19 9.66
C ASP A 202 -11.98 -13.38 10.07
N LEU A 203 -12.22 -12.23 9.43
CA LEU A 203 -13.49 -11.51 9.55
C LEU A 203 -14.67 -12.38 9.10
N CYS A 204 -14.59 -13.03 7.93
CA CYS A 204 -15.63 -13.94 7.47
C CYS A 204 -15.85 -15.09 8.46
N LYS A 205 -14.79 -15.72 8.97
CA LYS A 205 -14.87 -16.82 9.94
C LYS A 205 -15.51 -16.41 11.26
N SER A 206 -15.26 -15.18 11.72
CA SER A 206 -15.86 -14.67 12.96
C SER A 206 -17.38 -14.50 12.85
N LEU A 207 -17.90 -14.30 11.64
CA LEU A 207 -19.33 -14.10 11.34
C LEU A 207 -20.00 -15.38 10.82
N ASN A 208 -19.25 -16.22 10.12
CA ASN A 208 -19.74 -17.48 9.56
C ASN A 208 -18.67 -18.57 9.70
N ILE A 209 -18.90 -19.51 10.63
CA ILE A 209 -17.98 -20.61 10.94
C ILE A 209 -17.73 -21.54 9.73
N ARG A 210 -18.66 -21.58 8.75
CA ARG A 210 -18.52 -22.35 7.50
C ARG A 210 -17.76 -21.55 6.43
N THR A 211 -16.72 -20.82 6.83
CA THR A 211 -15.80 -20.11 5.94
C THR A 211 -14.55 -20.93 5.71
N TYR A 212 -14.27 -21.22 4.46
CA TYR A 212 -13.13 -22.04 4.01
C TYR A 212 -12.18 -21.21 3.17
N HIS A 213 -10.92 -21.07 3.63
CA HIS A 213 -9.87 -20.35 2.91
C HIS A 213 -9.16 -21.30 1.95
N ILE A 214 -9.21 -21.00 0.67
CA ILE A 214 -8.51 -21.73 -0.39
C ILE A 214 -7.65 -20.77 -1.23
N ASP A 215 -6.61 -21.29 -1.88
CA ASP A 215 -5.86 -20.57 -2.90
C ASP A 215 -6.03 -21.19 -4.30
N SER A 216 -6.55 -22.41 -4.38
CA SER A 216 -6.84 -23.07 -5.63
C SER A 216 -8.15 -23.87 -5.57
N THR A 217 -8.72 -24.15 -6.74
CA THR A 217 -9.96 -24.95 -6.88
C THR A 217 -9.78 -26.40 -6.39
N SER A 218 -8.56 -26.93 -6.39
CA SER A 218 -8.26 -28.30 -5.94
C SER A 218 -8.47 -28.47 -4.42
N GLU A 219 -8.50 -27.39 -3.64
CA GLU A 219 -8.76 -27.41 -2.20
C GLU A 219 -10.25 -27.48 -1.85
N VAL A 220 -11.15 -27.29 -2.84
CA VAL A 220 -12.61 -27.34 -2.60
C VAL A 220 -13.04 -28.77 -2.27
N LYS A 221 -13.70 -28.94 -1.13
CA LYS A 221 -14.18 -30.25 -0.67
C LYS A 221 -15.69 -30.34 -0.80
N ARG A 222 -16.13 -31.45 -1.39
CA ARG A 222 -17.57 -31.72 -1.59
C ARG A 222 -18.37 -31.78 -0.26
N GLU A 223 -17.71 -32.20 0.81
CA GLU A 223 -18.31 -32.31 2.15
C GLU A 223 -18.74 -30.97 2.75
N TRP A 224 -18.19 -29.85 2.28
CA TRP A 224 -18.57 -28.52 2.74
C TRP A 224 -19.98 -28.12 2.34
N PHE A 225 -20.53 -28.71 1.30
CA PHE A 225 -21.84 -28.39 0.71
C PHE A 225 -22.97 -29.33 1.18
N ARG A 226 -22.79 -30.01 2.27
CA ARG A 226 -23.78 -30.93 2.87
C ARG A 226 -24.42 -30.35 4.11
#